data_212f507d18b46cee10c76439e97e2235
#
_entry.id   212f507d18b46cee10c76439e97e2235
#
_cell.length_a   1.000
_cell.length_b   1.000
_cell.length_c   1.000
_cell.angle_alpha   90.00
_cell.angle_beta   90.00
_cell.angle_gamma   90.00
#
_symmetry.space_group_name_H-M   'P 1'
#
loop_
_entity.id
_entity.type
_entity.pdbx_description
1 polymer ?
#
loop_
_entity_poly.entity_id
_entity_poly.type
_entity_poly.pdbx_seq_one_letter_code
_entity_poly.pdbx_strand_id
1 'polypeptide(L)'
;MCEVVEVQGVTSEETIETIMEFSKRLGKVAVRCDDNVGYVVDRLRIPYLFEAMRLHERGHGSMFDIDVAMKLGANYKLGPFELCDHIGLDNVKNMMDGWRKAEPDNPLYAPVATLDRLVSEGKLGKKTGAGFFKYKSKREGWSKR
;
A
#
# COMPACT_ATOMS: atom_id res chain seq x y z
N MET A 1 0.17 13.60 -8.64
CA MET A 1 0.33 12.65 -9.74
C MET A 1 -1.01 11.93 -9.94
N CYS A 2 -1.36 11.58 -11.17
CA CYS A 2 -2.47 10.68 -11.48
C CYS A 2 -1.99 9.66 -12.53
N GLU A 3 -2.52 8.45 -12.49
CA GLU A 3 -2.33 7.41 -13.48
C GLU A 3 -3.49 7.52 -14.47
N VAL A 4 -3.18 7.64 -15.76
CA VAL A 4 -4.14 7.68 -16.86
C VAL A 4 -4.11 6.32 -17.51
N VAL A 5 -5.20 5.57 -17.32
CA VAL A 5 -5.30 4.17 -17.70
C VAL A 5 -5.81 4.05 -19.12
N GLU A 6 -5.09 3.30 -19.93
CA GLU A 6 -5.47 2.94 -21.29
C GLU A 6 -5.97 1.49 -21.34
N VAL A 7 -7.16 1.31 -21.88
CA VAL A 7 -7.68 -0.03 -22.18
C VAL A 7 -7.34 -0.34 -23.65
N GLN A 8 -6.44 -1.29 -23.85
CA GLN A 8 -5.94 -1.70 -25.17
C GLN A 8 -7.08 -2.04 -26.13
N GLY A 9 -7.05 -1.41 -27.32
CA GLY A 9 -8.08 -1.62 -28.36
C GLY A 9 -9.45 -0.97 -28.09
N VAL A 10 -9.62 -0.26 -26.95
CA VAL A 10 -10.87 0.42 -26.57
C VAL A 10 -10.66 1.92 -26.43
N THR A 11 -9.61 2.35 -25.71
CA THR A 11 -9.34 3.76 -25.48
C THR A 11 -8.59 4.35 -26.67
N SER A 12 -9.14 5.42 -27.29
CA SER A 12 -8.46 6.09 -28.40
C SER A 12 -7.30 6.96 -27.91
N GLU A 13 -6.30 7.17 -28.76
CA GLU A 13 -5.17 8.07 -28.48
C GLU A 13 -5.65 9.50 -28.17
N GLU A 14 -6.63 10.00 -28.93
CA GLU A 14 -7.25 11.31 -28.68
C GLU A 14 -7.82 11.43 -27.27
N THR A 15 -8.46 10.36 -26.76
CA THR A 15 -8.98 10.33 -25.40
C THR A 15 -7.84 10.41 -24.39
N ILE A 16 -6.77 9.65 -24.58
CA ILE A 16 -5.61 9.66 -23.67
C ILE A 16 -4.97 11.06 -23.67
N GLU A 17 -4.71 11.64 -24.84
CA GLU A 17 -4.13 12.99 -24.94
C GLU A 17 -5.00 14.04 -24.24
N THR A 18 -6.32 13.98 -24.45
CA THR A 18 -7.27 14.87 -23.81
C THR A 18 -7.22 14.79 -22.27
N ILE A 19 -7.20 13.57 -21.72
CA ILE A 19 -7.13 13.36 -20.25
C ILE A 19 -5.75 13.77 -19.71
N MET A 20 -4.68 13.49 -20.43
CA MET A 20 -3.33 13.92 -20.05
C MET A 20 -3.23 15.46 -19.99
N GLU A 21 -3.77 16.16 -21.00
CA GLU A 21 -3.79 17.62 -21.00
C GLU A 21 -4.69 18.19 -19.89
N PHE A 22 -5.88 17.62 -19.70
CA PHE A 22 -6.77 18.01 -18.61
C PHE A 22 -6.08 17.86 -17.25
N SER A 23 -5.36 16.75 -17.03
CA SER A 23 -4.58 16.52 -15.81
C SER A 23 -3.52 17.60 -15.58
N LYS A 24 -2.82 18.04 -16.64
CA LYS A 24 -1.85 19.15 -16.56
C LYS A 24 -2.53 20.46 -16.17
N ARG A 25 -3.70 20.76 -16.72
CA ARG A 25 -4.48 21.97 -16.38
C ARG A 25 -4.90 21.97 -14.90
N LEU A 26 -5.13 20.78 -14.31
CA LEU A 26 -5.38 20.62 -12.88
C LEU A 26 -4.10 20.69 -12.00
N GLY A 27 -2.95 21.01 -12.58
CA GLY A 27 -1.67 21.03 -11.86
C GLY A 27 -1.16 19.66 -11.44
N LYS A 28 -1.62 18.57 -12.10
CA LYS A 28 -1.17 17.21 -11.83
C LYS A 28 -0.11 16.76 -12.82
N VAL A 29 0.83 15.94 -12.35
CA VAL A 29 1.68 15.15 -13.23
C VAL A 29 0.91 13.88 -13.58
N ALA A 30 0.62 13.69 -14.88
CA ALA A 30 -0.04 12.50 -15.37
C ALA A 30 0.98 11.48 -15.88
N VAL A 31 0.73 10.21 -15.60
CA VAL A 31 1.51 9.06 -16.07
C VAL A 31 0.55 8.13 -16.81
N ARG A 32 0.87 7.79 -18.07
CA ARG A 32 0.11 6.82 -18.86
C ARG A 32 0.49 5.40 -18.44
N CYS A 33 -0.50 4.53 -18.33
CA CYS A 33 -0.30 3.12 -18.01
C CYS A 33 -1.41 2.25 -18.61
N ASP A 34 -1.13 0.96 -18.76
CA ASP A 34 -2.11 -0.01 -19.23
C ASP A 34 -3.10 -0.38 -18.11
N ASP A 35 -4.28 -0.89 -18.53
CA ASP A 35 -5.27 -1.45 -17.63
C ASP A 35 -4.82 -2.82 -17.11
N ASN A 36 -4.13 -2.80 -15.99
CA ASN A 36 -3.71 -4.00 -15.28
C ASN A 36 -3.93 -3.85 -13.77
N VAL A 37 -3.89 -4.96 -13.04
CA VAL A 37 -4.11 -4.96 -11.59
C VAL A 37 -3.07 -4.12 -10.88
N GLY A 38 -3.49 -3.00 -10.26
CA GLY A 38 -2.66 -2.08 -9.49
C GLY A 38 -1.92 -1.03 -10.32
N TYR A 39 -2.17 -0.96 -11.63
CA TYR A 39 -1.56 -0.01 -12.56
C TYR A 39 -0.02 0.04 -12.44
N VAL A 40 0.58 1.16 -12.07
CA VAL A 40 2.02 1.28 -11.85
C VAL A 40 2.34 1.34 -10.35
N VAL A 41 1.70 2.26 -9.61
CA VAL A 41 2.06 2.52 -8.21
C VAL A 41 1.74 1.32 -7.33
N ASP A 42 0.53 0.80 -7.38
CA ASP A 42 0.14 -0.32 -6.54
C ASP A 42 0.80 -1.63 -7.00
N ARG A 43 1.03 -1.80 -8.30
CA ARG A 43 1.75 -2.96 -8.85
C ARG A 43 3.16 -3.11 -8.27
N LEU A 44 3.83 -2.01 -7.97
CA LEU A 44 5.16 -2.00 -7.34
C LEU A 44 5.08 -1.97 -5.81
N ARG A 45 4.16 -1.18 -5.27
CA ARG A 45 4.06 -0.94 -3.83
C ARG A 45 3.53 -2.15 -3.07
N ILE A 46 2.50 -2.81 -3.57
CA ILE A 46 1.84 -3.90 -2.82
C ILE A 46 2.77 -5.12 -2.64
N PRO A 47 3.44 -5.64 -3.68
CA PRO A 47 4.43 -6.70 -3.49
C PRO A 47 5.58 -6.31 -2.56
N TYR A 48 6.02 -5.04 -2.62
CA TYR A 48 7.03 -4.52 -1.70
C TYR A 48 6.58 -4.59 -0.24
N LEU A 49 5.34 -4.19 0.07
CA LEU A 49 4.80 -4.27 1.43
C LEU A 49 4.74 -5.73 1.92
N PHE A 50 4.31 -6.65 1.07
CA PHE A 50 4.25 -8.07 1.41
C PHE A 50 5.64 -8.68 1.60
N GLU A 51 6.61 -8.29 0.77
CA GLU A 51 7.98 -8.78 0.94
C GLU A 51 8.62 -8.25 2.22
N ALA A 52 8.34 -7.02 2.62
CA ALA A 52 8.79 -6.49 3.91
C ALA A 52 8.23 -7.31 5.10
N MET A 53 6.95 -7.70 5.03
CA MET A 53 6.34 -8.58 6.05
C MET A 53 7.01 -9.96 6.07
N ARG A 54 7.22 -10.58 4.89
CA ARG A 54 7.90 -11.88 4.78
C ARG A 54 9.36 -11.81 5.22
N LEU A 55 10.06 -10.71 4.97
CA LEU A 55 11.41 -10.47 5.45
C LEU A 55 11.46 -10.52 6.98
N HIS A 56 10.49 -9.88 7.64
CA HIS A 56 10.32 -9.93 9.08
C HIS A 56 9.98 -11.35 9.57
N GLU A 57 9.02 -12.04 8.96
CA GLU A 57 8.63 -13.40 9.34
C GLU A 57 9.78 -14.42 9.22
N ARG A 58 10.69 -14.21 8.27
CA ARG A 58 11.93 -15.00 8.13
C ARG A 58 13.01 -14.64 9.18
N GLY A 59 12.77 -13.64 10.02
CA GLY A 59 13.71 -13.22 11.07
C GLY A 59 14.89 -12.39 10.57
N HIS A 60 14.84 -11.85 9.35
CA HIS A 60 15.92 -11.06 8.76
C HIS A 60 15.96 -9.60 9.24
N GLY A 61 14.97 -9.15 10.01
CA GLY A 61 14.95 -7.82 10.60
C GLY A 61 13.72 -7.60 11.48
N SER A 62 13.84 -6.71 12.45
CA SER A 62 12.66 -6.23 13.18
C SER A 62 11.80 -5.31 12.30
N MET A 63 10.50 -5.23 12.58
CA MET A 63 9.60 -4.29 11.86
C MET A 63 10.14 -2.86 11.93
N PHE A 64 10.66 -2.46 13.10
CA PHE A 64 11.23 -1.14 13.31
C PHE A 64 12.47 -0.89 12.44
N ASP A 65 13.42 -1.83 12.42
CA ASP A 65 14.66 -1.67 11.65
C ASP A 65 14.40 -1.69 10.14
N ILE A 66 13.46 -2.51 9.67
CA ILE A 66 13.05 -2.52 8.26
C ILE A 66 12.42 -1.16 7.88
N ASP A 67 11.54 -0.61 8.72
CA ASP A 67 10.96 0.72 8.51
C ASP A 67 12.02 1.82 8.49
N VAL A 68 12.97 1.80 9.41
CA VAL A 68 14.08 2.75 9.46
C VAL A 68 14.95 2.63 8.21
N ALA A 69 15.33 1.40 7.84
CA ALA A 69 16.16 1.15 6.65
C ALA A 69 15.49 1.70 5.38
N MET A 70 14.20 1.48 5.19
CA MET A 70 13.48 1.97 4.01
C MET A 70 13.27 3.49 4.03
N LYS A 71 13.06 4.09 5.20
CA LYS A 71 12.97 5.55 5.32
C LYS A 71 14.31 6.23 5.01
N LEU A 72 15.40 5.72 5.53
CA LEU A 72 16.73 6.34 5.38
C LEU A 72 17.48 5.89 4.12
N GLY A 73 17.42 4.59 3.79
CA GLY A 73 18.13 4.01 2.66
C GLY A 73 17.44 4.23 1.31
N ALA A 74 16.11 4.23 1.28
CA ALA A 74 15.32 4.41 0.05
C ALA A 74 14.51 5.73 0.01
N ASN A 75 14.67 6.59 1.02
CA ASN A 75 14.02 7.90 1.12
C ASN A 75 12.47 7.84 1.10
N TYR A 76 11.89 6.78 1.64
CA TYR A 76 10.44 6.71 1.80
C TYR A 76 9.97 7.55 2.98
N LYS A 77 8.83 8.25 2.83
CA LYS A 77 8.23 9.05 3.92
C LYS A 77 7.77 8.20 5.08
N LEU A 78 7.29 7.00 4.82
CA LEU A 78 6.85 5.99 5.78
C LEU A 78 7.56 4.67 5.45
N GLY A 79 7.95 3.93 6.47
CA GLY A 79 8.39 2.55 6.28
C GLY A 79 7.21 1.63 5.92
N PRO A 80 7.47 0.39 5.47
CA PRO A 80 6.44 -0.51 4.97
C PRO A 80 5.39 -0.86 6.03
N PHE A 81 5.78 -1.11 7.27
CA PHE A 81 4.86 -1.45 8.36
C PHE A 81 4.06 -0.24 8.83
N GLU A 82 4.70 0.93 8.95
CA GLU A 82 4.02 2.17 9.28
C GLU A 82 3.01 2.56 8.18
N LEU A 83 3.33 2.33 6.92
CA LEU A 83 2.44 2.56 5.78
C LEU A 83 1.23 1.62 5.82
N CYS A 84 1.42 0.33 6.11
CA CYS A 84 0.34 -0.63 6.26
C CYS A 84 -0.63 -0.22 7.38
N ASP A 85 -0.10 0.20 8.52
CA ASP A 85 -0.91 0.69 9.65
C ASP A 85 -1.66 1.98 9.30
N HIS A 86 -1.11 2.80 8.39
CA HIS A 86 -1.77 4.01 7.90
C HIS A 86 -2.91 3.70 6.93
N ILE A 87 -2.71 2.75 6.02
CA ILE A 87 -3.73 2.26 5.07
C ILE A 87 -4.86 1.55 5.81
N GLY A 88 -4.52 0.81 6.84
CA GLY A 88 -5.37 -0.11 7.58
C GLY A 88 -5.16 -1.56 7.14
N LEU A 89 -4.88 -2.43 8.12
CA LEU A 89 -4.48 -3.82 7.86
C LEU A 89 -5.57 -4.67 7.21
N ASP A 90 -6.83 -4.36 7.47
CA ASP A 90 -7.99 -4.96 6.76
C ASP A 90 -7.97 -4.61 5.28
N ASN A 91 -7.69 -3.35 4.91
CA ASN A 91 -7.56 -2.94 3.53
C ASN A 91 -6.36 -3.61 2.85
N VAL A 92 -5.21 -3.66 3.55
CA VAL A 92 -4.00 -4.35 3.05
C VAL A 92 -4.29 -5.83 2.81
N LYS A 93 -5.00 -6.49 3.73
CA LYS A 93 -5.41 -7.89 3.57
C LYS A 93 -6.36 -8.07 2.37
N ASN A 94 -7.37 -7.22 2.24
CA ASN A 94 -8.30 -7.27 1.11
C ASN A 94 -7.59 -7.10 -0.24
N MET A 95 -6.58 -6.22 -0.31
CA MET A 95 -5.73 -6.08 -1.51
C MET A 95 -4.97 -7.38 -1.78
N MET A 96 -4.32 -7.98 -0.77
CA MET A 96 -3.60 -9.26 -0.90
C MET A 96 -4.52 -10.37 -1.42
N ASP A 97 -5.67 -10.52 -0.79
CA ASP A 97 -6.64 -11.56 -1.15
C ASP A 97 -7.18 -11.35 -2.58
N GLY A 98 -7.42 -10.10 -2.99
CA GLY A 98 -7.83 -9.75 -4.35
C GLY A 98 -6.76 -10.09 -5.40
N TRP A 99 -5.51 -9.75 -5.15
CA TRP A 99 -4.40 -10.06 -6.05
C TRP A 99 -4.12 -11.55 -6.13
N ARG A 100 -4.17 -12.25 -5.00
CA ARG A 100 -4.04 -13.72 -4.97
C ARG A 100 -5.18 -14.41 -5.73
N LYS A 101 -6.40 -13.87 -5.68
CA LYS A 101 -7.53 -14.41 -6.46
C LYS A 101 -7.30 -14.23 -7.97
N ALA A 102 -6.68 -13.12 -8.38
CA ALA A 102 -6.38 -12.84 -9.78
C ALA A 102 -5.19 -13.70 -10.29
N GLU A 103 -4.17 -13.90 -9.45
CA GLU A 103 -2.94 -14.64 -9.76
C GLU A 103 -2.63 -15.66 -8.65
N PRO A 104 -3.35 -16.79 -8.57
CA PRO A 104 -3.26 -17.73 -7.42
C PRO A 104 -1.87 -18.35 -7.23
N ASP A 105 -1.15 -18.58 -8.31
CA ASP A 105 0.15 -19.25 -8.32
C ASP A 105 1.33 -18.27 -8.19
N ASN A 106 1.05 -16.97 -8.09
CA ASN A 106 2.09 -15.98 -7.97
C ASN A 106 2.61 -15.89 -6.52
N PRO A 107 3.88 -16.28 -6.26
CA PRO A 107 4.42 -16.29 -4.91
C PRO A 107 4.50 -14.90 -4.25
N LEU A 108 4.44 -13.82 -5.04
CA LEU A 108 4.40 -12.45 -4.52
C LEU A 108 3.14 -12.16 -3.72
N TYR A 109 2.06 -12.92 -3.93
CA TYR A 109 0.76 -12.73 -3.26
C TYR A 109 0.44 -13.85 -2.27
N ALA A 110 1.44 -14.64 -1.91
CA ALA A 110 1.29 -15.65 -0.86
C ALA A 110 0.86 -15.01 0.47
N PRO A 111 -0.01 -15.66 1.25
CA PRO A 111 -0.49 -15.14 2.54
C PRO A 111 0.65 -14.80 3.49
N VAL A 112 0.41 -13.81 4.35
CA VAL A 112 1.34 -13.39 5.41
C VAL A 112 0.66 -13.65 6.75
N ALA A 113 1.18 -14.60 7.52
CA ALA A 113 0.56 -15.07 8.76
C ALA A 113 0.42 -13.95 9.81
N THR A 114 1.41 -13.05 9.88
CA THR A 114 1.37 -11.91 10.80
C THR A 114 0.22 -10.94 10.47
N LEU A 115 -0.02 -10.68 9.19
CA LEU A 115 -1.13 -9.83 8.75
C LEU A 115 -2.48 -10.48 9.10
N ASP A 116 -2.65 -11.76 8.77
CA ASP A 116 -3.89 -12.51 9.06
C ASP A 116 -4.20 -12.51 10.55
N ARG A 117 -3.19 -12.74 11.41
CA ARG A 117 -3.33 -12.72 12.86
C ARG A 117 -3.74 -11.33 13.37
N LEU A 118 -3.08 -10.27 12.96
CA LEU A 118 -3.40 -8.90 13.40
C LEU A 118 -4.82 -8.49 13.01
N VAL A 119 -5.26 -8.82 11.80
CA VAL A 119 -6.61 -8.53 11.34
C VAL A 119 -7.65 -9.33 12.16
N SER A 120 -7.41 -10.61 12.43
CA SER A 120 -8.30 -11.44 13.26
C SER A 120 -8.41 -10.93 14.69
N GLU A 121 -7.35 -10.32 15.23
CA GLU A 121 -7.32 -9.69 16.56
C GLU A 121 -7.94 -8.28 16.57
N GLY A 122 -8.45 -7.78 15.45
CA GLY A 122 -9.01 -6.42 15.33
C GLY A 122 -7.97 -5.30 15.41
N LYS A 123 -6.68 -5.63 15.30
CA LYS A 123 -5.57 -4.68 15.28
C LYS A 123 -5.37 -4.18 13.84
N LEU A 124 -6.15 -3.14 13.46
CA LEU A 124 -6.24 -2.67 12.09
C LEU A 124 -5.37 -1.45 11.78
N GLY A 125 -4.38 -1.16 12.61
CA GLY A 125 -3.46 -0.04 12.43
C GLY A 125 -3.89 1.22 13.18
N LYS A 126 -3.53 2.39 12.64
CA LYS A 126 -3.78 3.70 13.31
C LYS A 126 -5.25 3.92 13.66
N LYS A 127 -6.18 3.45 12.86
CA LYS A 127 -7.63 3.63 13.09
C LYS A 127 -8.17 2.92 14.33
N THR A 128 -7.51 1.83 14.75
CA THR A 128 -7.88 1.08 15.98
C THR A 128 -6.89 1.29 17.12
N GLY A 129 -5.87 2.16 16.92
CA GLY A 129 -4.83 2.42 17.93
C GLY A 129 -3.75 1.34 18.03
N ALA A 130 -3.87 0.26 17.27
CA ALA A 130 -2.89 -0.81 17.20
C ALA A 130 -2.93 -1.51 15.84
N GLY A 131 -1.76 -1.92 15.35
CA GLY A 131 -1.52 -2.71 14.16
C GLY A 131 -0.17 -3.40 14.32
N PHE A 132 0.72 -3.23 13.36
CA PHE A 132 2.14 -3.59 13.53
C PHE A 132 2.79 -2.81 14.67
N PHE A 133 2.38 -1.55 14.85
CA PHE A 133 2.78 -0.70 15.96
C PHE A 133 1.60 -0.32 16.85
N LYS A 134 1.92 0.20 18.04
CA LYS A 134 0.93 0.78 18.96
C LYS A 134 0.90 2.30 18.79
N TYR A 135 -0.31 2.86 18.73
CA TYR A 135 -0.54 4.28 18.57
C TYR A 135 -1.27 4.86 19.79
N LYS A 136 -0.82 6.00 20.29
CA LYS A 136 -1.54 6.70 21.37
C LYS A 136 -2.86 7.23 20.81
N SER A 137 -3.96 6.99 21.51
CA SER A 137 -5.26 7.55 21.17
C SER A 137 -5.22 9.08 21.28
N LYS A 138 -5.71 9.78 20.25
CA LYS A 138 -5.86 11.26 20.28
C LYS A 138 -6.88 11.74 21.35
N ARG A 139 -7.59 10.84 22.02
CA ARG A 139 -8.63 11.20 22.99
C ARG A 139 -8.12 11.57 24.38
N GLU A 140 -6.86 11.35 24.71
CA GLU A 140 -6.30 11.72 26.02
C GLU A 140 -5.81 13.17 26.12
N GLY A 141 -5.85 13.96 25.06
CA GLY A 141 -5.35 15.34 25.04
C GLY A 141 -6.38 16.45 25.25
N TRP A 142 -7.69 16.14 25.38
CA TRP A 142 -8.75 17.17 25.50
C TRP A 142 -9.54 17.12 26.81
N SER A 143 -9.11 16.35 27.77
CA SER A 143 -9.68 16.36 29.12
C SER A 143 -8.69 17.05 30.07
N LYS A 144 -8.72 18.37 30.13
CA LYS A 144 -8.37 19.28 31.24
C LYS A 144 -7.82 20.61 30.71
N ARG A 145 -8.70 21.55 30.47
CA ARG A 145 -8.53 22.94 30.93
C ARG A 145 -9.91 23.53 31.13
#